data_cdf0ed8d3f306ad5cdeec0bb95e91e02
#
_entry.id   cdf0ed8d3f306ad5cdeec0bb95e91e02
#
_cell.length_a   1.000
_cell.length_b   1.000
_cell.length_c   1.000
_cell.angle_alpha   90.00
_cell.angle_beta   90.00
_cell.angle_gamma   90.00
#
_symmetry.space_group_name_H-M   'P 1'
#
loop_
_entity.id
_entity.type
_entity.pdbx_description
1 polymer ?
#
loop_
_entity_poly.entity_id
_entity_poly.type
_entity_poly.pdbx_seq_one_letter_code
_entity_poly.pdbx_strand_id
1 'polypeptide(L)'
;MTLEGEKLTALLKHDASIHIIDPETDIDYYGTLELSEEEQEEGAPNGALSVRLNIPVGKFVNTPATGHLFPCHLTGPGCVYHFTVAYRSASQLPDTIWYLDLPESAERIQLRDFVRVPIPMSIEVKLAGDHGSLKNFREMHLIDISGGGLCFVHEEELLENAPVVVRVPDLPHIGTLETEGAIRRSTPIETNLGMTYHIGVEFTALTPRERERLVQSIYQLQQSYLRKGLKVPQIDHTKRG
;
A
#
# COMPACT_ATOMS: atom_id res chain seq x y z
N MET A 1 17.20 -8.90 -0.38
CA MET A 1 17.16 -10.01 -1.38
C MET A 1 17.07 -9.40 -2.73
N THR A 2 18.03 -9.67 -3.61
CA THR A 2 18.09 -9.11 -4.96
C THR A 2 17.35 -10.03 -5.95
N LEU A 3 16.60 -9.44 -6.88
CA LEU A 3 15.91 -10.10 -7.98
C LEU A 3 16.61 -9.75 -9.29
N GLU A 4 16.78 -10.73 -10.15
CA GLU A 4 17.42 -10.62 -11.47
C GLU A 4 16.70 -11.53 -12.48
N GLY A 5 16.92 -11.30 -13.77
CA GLY A 5 16.43 -12.14 -14.86
C GLY A 5 14.90 -12.33 -14.86
N GLU A 6 14.44 -13.55 -15.07
CA GLU A 6 13.01 -13.88 -15.18
C GLU A 6 12.16 -13.44 -13.97
N LYS A 7 12.72 -13.44 -12.75
CA LYS A 7 12.01 -12.98 -11.55
C LYS A 7 11.80 -11.47 -11.56
N LEU A 8 12.75 -10.74 -12.08
CA LEU A 8 12.65 -9.30 -12.25
C LEU A 8 11.62 -8.95 -13.33
N THR A 9 11.67 -9.62 -14.46
CA THR A 9 10.67 -9.46 -15.54
C THR A 9 9.25 -9.78 -15.06
N ALA A 10 9.09 -10.84 -14.26
CA ALA A 10 7.79 -11.18 -13.66
C ALA A 10 7.28 -10.14 -12.64
N LEU A 11 8.16 -9.33 -12.07
CA LEU A 11 7.82 -8.22 -11.19
C LEU A 11 7.32 -6.99 -11.94
N LEU A 12 7.94 -6.69 -13.10
CA LEU A 12 7.63 -5.56 -13.95
C LEU A 12 6.37 -5.84 -14.79
N LYS A 13 5.22 -5.98 -14.12
CA LYS A 13 3.94 -6.29 -14.78
C LYS A 13 3.21 -5.04 -15.24
N HIS A 14 2.35 -5.21 -16.25
CA HIS A 14 1.38 -4.21 -16.64
C HIS A 14 0.53 -3.75 -15.44
N ASP A 15 0.19 -2.47 -15.38
CA ASP A 15 -0.57 -1.81 -14.31
C ASP A 15 0.11 -1.81 -12.91
N ALA A 16 1.37 -2.22 -12.81
CA ALA A 16 2.09 -2.08 -11.54
C ALA A 16 2.41 -0.60 -11.25
N SER A 17 2.06 -0.14 -10.06
CA SER A 17 2.34 1.25 -9.63
C SER A 17 3.82 1.44 -9.33
N ILE A 18 4.41 2.43 -9.96
CA ILE A 18 5.82 2.83 -9.78
C ILE A 18 5.90 4.25 -9.22
N HIS A 19 6.84 4.44 -8.30
CA HIS A 19 7.25 5.72 -7.75
C HIS A 19 8.67 6.00 -8.22
N ILE A 20 8.88 7.12 -8.88
CA ILE A 20 10.15 7.57 -9.46
C ILE A 20 10.59 8.81 -8.70
N ILE A 21 11.79 8.79 -8.16
CA ILE A 21 12.35 9.88 -7.36
C ILE A 21 13.39 10.60 -8.21
N ASP A 22 13.27 11.92 -8.34
CA ASP A 22 14.31 12.72 -8.97
C ASP A 22 15.24 13.29 -7.89
N PRO A 23 16.46 12.78 -7.76
CA PRO A 23 17.37 13.20 -6.70
C PRO A 23 17.93 14.60 -6.91
N GLU A 24 17.81 15.19 -8.11
CA GLU A 24 18.32 16.52 -8.42
C GLU A 24 17.30 17.62 -8.11
N THR A 25 16.02 17.34 -8.30
CA THR A 25 14.94 18.32 -8.13
C THR A 25 14.10 18.11 -6.88
N ASP A 26 14.28 16.99 -6.17
CA ASP A 26 13.46 16.53 -5.04
C ASP A 26 11.95 16.41 -5.42
N ILE A 27 11.73 16.06 -6.70
CA ILE A 27 10.37 15.86 -7.24
C ILE A 27 10.10 14.37 -7.32
N ASP A 28 8.93 13.97 -6.80
CA ASP A 28 8.42 12.62 -6.90
C ASP A 28 7.43 12.50 -8.06
N TYR A 29 7.64 11.51 -8.92
CA TYR A 29 6.71 11.15 -9.97
C TYR A 29 6.06 9.80 -9.66
N TYR A 30 4.78 9.71 -9.90
CA TYR A 30 4.00 8.48 -9.75
C TYR A 30 3.47 8.05 -11.11
N GLY A 31 3.45 6.77 -11.37
CA GLY A 31 2.98 6.24 -12.65
C GLY A 31 2.59 4.77 -12.56
N THR A 32 2.19 4.24 -13.70
CA THR A 32 1.88 2.82 -13.90
C THR A 32 2.75 2.26 -15.02
N LEU A 33 3.20 1.01 -14.85
CA LEU A 33 3.95 0.31 -15.87
C LEU A 33 3.02 -0.09 -17.02
N GLU A 34 3.45 0.19 -18.24
CA GLU A 34 2.82 -0.27 -19.47
C GLU A 34 3.75 -1.29 -20.13
N LEU A 35 3.46 -2.56 -19.95
CA LEU A 35 4.14 -3.65 -20.64
C LEU A 35 3.16 -4.26 -21.64
N SER A 36 3.22 -3.83 -22.90
CA SER A 36 2.62 -4.58 -23.99
C SER A 36 3.73 -4.97 -24.97
N GLU A 37 3.94 -6.28 -25.12
CA GLU A 37 4.70 -6.79 -26.24
C GLU A 37 3.95 -6.60 -27.58
N GLU A 38 2.64 -6.36 -27.55
CA GLU A 38 1.75 -6.25 -28.71
C GLU A 38 1.27 -4.83 -29.06
N GLU A 39 1.39 -3.86 -28.16
CA GLU A 39 1.00 -2.47 -28.38
C GLU A 39 2.17 -1.51 -28.13
N GLN A 40 3.31 -1.74 -28.78
CA GLN A 40 4.33 -0.70 -28.83
C GLN A 40 3.78 0.42 -29.71
N GLU A 41 3.44 1.55 -29.09
CA GLU A 41 3.15 2.78 -29.82
C GLU A 41 4.27 3.04 -30.84
N GLU A 42 3.91 3.48 -32.05
CA GLU A 42 4.88 3.87 -33.08
C GLU A 42 5.86 4.87 -32.47
N GLY A 43 7.09 4.42 -32.19
CA GLY A 43 8.15 5.25 -31.60
C GLY A 43 8.68 4.82 -30.24
N ALA A 44 8.11 3.79 -29.58
CA ALA A 44 8.65 3.26 -28.34
C ALA A 44 10.02 2.59 -28.58
N PRO A 45 11.07 2.90 -27.79
CA PRO A 45 12.37 2.25 -27.93
C PRO A 45 12.28 0.76 -27.55
N ASN A 46 12.79 -0.13 -28.39
CA ASN A 46 12.85 -1.56 -28.10
C ASN A 46 13.53 -1.83 -26.76
N GLY A 47 12.94 -2.68 -25.94
CA GLY A 47 13.48 -3.08 -24.64
C GLY A 47 13.52 -1.96 -23.60
N ALA A 48 12.60 -1.00 -23.69
CA ALA A 48 12.41 0.02 -22.67
C ALA A 48 11.30 -0.38 -21.69
N LEU A 49 11.42 0.10 -20.45
CA LEU A 49 10.36 0.10 -19.47
C LEU A 49 9.48 1.32 -19.72
N SER A 50 8.23 1.11 -20.12
CA SER A 50 7.27 2.19 -20.39
C SER A 50 6.51 2.52 -19.10
N VAL A 51 6.49 3.79 -18.72
CA VAL A 51 5.81 4.29 -17.52
C VAL A 51 4.87 5.42 -17.90
N ARG A 52 3.57 5.20 -17.77
CA ARG A 52 2.57 6.26 -17.87
C ARG A 52 2.58 7.06 -16.56
N LEU A 53 2.88 8.34 -16.64
CA LEU A 53 2.92 9.22 -15.47
C LEU A 53 1.52 9.72 -15.08
N ASN A 54 1.23 9.70 -13.79
CA ASN A 54 0.02 10.28 -13.21
C ASN A 54 0.24 11.79 -12.98
N ILE A 55 0.00 12.60 -14.01
CA ILE A 55 0.20 14.04 -13.96
C ILE A 55 -1.14 14.73 -13.63
N PRO A 56 -1.22 15.50 -12.54
CA PRO A 56 -2.42 16.28 -12.25
C PRO A 56 -2.72 17.29 -13.36
N VAL A 57 -4.00 17.48 -13.65
CA VAL A 57 -4.47 18.42 -14.68
C VAL A 57 -3.87 19.82 -14.47
N GLY A 58 -3.26 20.38 -15.53
CA GLY A 58 -2.62 21.70 -15.50
C GLY A 58 -1.18 21.73 -14.96
N LYS A 59 -0.59 20.57 -14.62
CA LYS A 59 0.84 20.45 -14.33
C LYS A 59 1.60 19.92 -15.54
N PHE A 60 2.84 20.36 -15.69
CA PHE A 60 3.77 19.89 -16.72
C PHE A 60 4.93 19.16 -16.04
N VAL A 61 5.45 18.17 -16.73
CA VAL A 61 6.64 17.43 -16.32
C VAL A 61 7.82 17.92 -17.17
N ASN A 62 8.90 18.29 -16.52
CA ASN A 62 10.13 18.60 -17.22
C ASN A 62 10.69 17.32 -17.86
N THR A 63 11.13 17.43 -19.11
CA THR A 63 11.81 16.33 -19.80
C THR A 63 13.23 16.21 -19.26
N PRO A 64 13.59 15.10 -18.62
CA PRO A 64 14.96 14.89 -18.13
C PRO A 64 15.97 14.77 -19.29
N ALA A 65 17.25 14.93 -19.00
CA ALA A 65 18.29 14.60 -19.97
C ALA A 65 18.37 13.07 -20.19
N THR A 66 18.59 12.65 -21.43
CA THR A 66 18.83 11.22 -21.71
C THR A 66 20.00 10.71 -20.89
N GLY A 67 19.82 9.55 -20.24
CA GLY A 67 20.79 8.97 -19.32
C GLY A 67 20.67 9.45 -17.87
N HIS A 68 19.75 10.38 -17.56
CA HIS A 68 19.47 10.76 -16.18
C HIS A 68 18.99 9.56 -15.36
N LEU A 69 19.57 9.35 -14.18
CA LEU A 69 19.31 8.18 -13.34
C LEU A 69 18.21 8.47 -12.32
N PHE A 70 17.22 7.61 -12.31
CA PHE A 70 16.12 7.66 -11.37
C PHE A 70 16.13 6.47 -10.41
N PRO A 71 16.25 6.66 -9.10
CA PRO A 71 15.82 5.69 -8.12
C PRO A 71 14.31 5.46 -8.23
N CYS A 72 13.92 4.19 -8.30
CA CYS A 72 12.53 3.79 -8.47
C CYS A 72 12.09 2.83 -7.36
N HIS A 73 10.84 2.95 -6.97
CA HIS A 73 10.18 2.07 -6.02
C HIS A 73 8.96 1.42 -6.65
N LEU A 74 8.91 0.10 -6.69
CA LEU A 74 7.74 -0.65 -7.11
C LEU A 74 7.09 -1.33 -5.90
N THR A 75 5.80 -1.08 -5.69
CA THR A 75 5.08 -1.65 -4.54
C THR A 75 4.67 -3.09 -4.82
N GLY A 76 5.10 -4.01 -3.97
CA GLY A 76 4.67 -5.39 -3.96
C GLY A 76 3.86 -5.76 -2.70
N PRO A 77 3.34 -6.99 -2.62
CA PRO A 77 2.61 -7.45 -1.44
C PRO A 77 3.51 -7.46 -0.19
N GLY A 78 3.35 -6.44 0.67
CA GLY A 78 4.09 -6.32 1.93
C GLY A 78 5.57 -5.93 1.82
N CYS A 79 6.04 -5.60 0.64
CA CYS A 79 7.42 -5.18 0.37
C CYS A 79 7.46 -4.07 -0.68
N VAL A 80 8.63 -3.46 -0.82
CA VAL A 80 8.94 -2.55 -1.92
C VAL A 80 10.17 -3.09 -2.63
N TYR A 81 10.21 -2.91 -3.93
CA TYR A 81 11.37 -3.22 -4.75
C TYR A 81 12.04 -1.92 -5.15
N HIS A 82 13.31 -1.77 -4.80
CA HIS A 82 14.12 -0.63 -5.18
C HIS A 82 15.02 -1.00 -6.34
N PHE A 83 15.08 -0.14 -7.35
CA PHE A 83 15.99 -0.24 -8.47
C PHE A 83 16.28 1.14 -9.06
N THR A 84 17.32 1.25 -9.85
CA THR A 84 17.69 2.48 -10.55
C THR A 84 17.62 2.24 -12.05
N VAL A 85 17.06 3.19 -12.77
CA VAL A 85 16.95 3.14 -14.24
C VAL A 85 17.37 4.46 -14.85
N ALA A 86 17.85 4.42 -16.11
CA ALA A 86 18.16 5.63 -16.84
C ALA A 86 16.98 6.05 -17.72
N TYR A 87 16.74 7.36 -17.79
CA TYR A 87 15.78 7.94 -18.71
C TYR A 87 16.29 7.87 -20.15
N ARG A 88 15.44 7.42 -21.09
CA ARG A 88 15.73 7.39 -22.54
C ARG A 88 15.05 8.52 -23.27
N SER A 89 13.72 8.55 -23.21
CA SER A 89 12.88 9.50 -23.95
C SER A 89 11.47 9.54 -23.34
N ALA A 90 10.61 10.41 -23.90
CA ALA A 90 9.19 10.46 -23.54
C ALA A 90 8.31 10.66 -24.77
N SER A 91 7.08 10.14 -24.71
CA SER A 91 5.93 10.58 -25.49
C SER A 91 5.07 11.50 -24.63
N GLN A 92 4.50 12.54 -25.21
CA GLN A 92 3.71 13.53 -24.45
C GLN A 92 2.23 13.59 -24.88
N LEU A 93 1.83 12.82 -25.89
CA LEU A 93 0.47 12.84 -26.40
C LEU A 93 0.04 11.42 -26.81
N PRO A 94 -1.18 10.98 -26.41
CA PRO A 94 -2.17 11.71 -25.60
C PRO A 94 -1.81 11.79 -24.11
N ASP A 95 -1.00 10.84 -23.61
CA ASP A 95 -0.53 10.73 -22.24
C ASP A 95 0.97 10.94 -22.15
N THR A 96 1.49 11.35 -21.01
CA THR A 96 2.93 11.43 -20.79
C THR A 96 3.46 10.06 -20.42
N ILE A 97 4.19 9.44 -21.34
CA ILE A 97 4.85 8.15 -21.14
C ILE A 97 6.35 8.37 -21.11
N TRP A 98 7.01 7.94 -20.04
CA TRP A 98 8.45 7.88 -19.97
C TRP A 98 8.96 6.50 -20.37
N TYR A 99 9.96 6.49 -21.22
CA TYR A 99 10.70 5.30 -21.60
C TYR A 99 12.03 5.28 -20.84
N LEU A 100 12.17 4.27 -19.99
CA LEU A 100 13.30 4.09 -19.09
C LEU A 100 14.07 2.83 -19.50
N ASP A 101 15.34 2.71 -19.09
CA ASP A 101 16.07 1.46 -19.22
C ASP A 101 15.44 0.36 -18.37
N LEU A 102 15.53 -0.89 -18.84
CA LEU A 102 15.18 -2.01 -17.99
C LEU A 102 16.18 -2.11 -16.83
N PRO A 103 15.73 -2.25 -15.57
CA PRO A 103 16.66 -2.46 -14.48
C PRO A 103 17.36 -3.81 -14.59
N GLU A 104 18.66 -3.85 -14.29
CA GLU A 104 19.44 -5.09 -14.26
C GLU A 104 19.10 -5.95 -13.02
N SER A 105 18.77 -5.28 -11.92
CA SER A 105 18.39 -5.91 -10.66
C SER A 105 17.42 -5.04 -9.86
N ALA A 106 16.69 -5.66 -8.95
CA ALA A 106 15.85 -4.96 -7.98
C ALA A 106 16.08 -5.51 -6.57
N GLU A 107 16.28 -4.63 -5.60
CA GLU A 107 16.40 -4.99 -4.20
C GLU A 107 15.03 -5.05 -3.55
N ARG A 108 14.67 -6.22 -3.01
CA ARG A 108 13.44 -6.40 -2.26
C ARG A 108 13.64 -5.98 -0.80
N ILE A 109 12.92 -4.95 -0.37
CA ILE A 109 12.90 -4.46 1.01
C ILE A 109 11.57 -4.86 1.65
N GLN A 110 11.64 -5.64 2.71
CA GLN A 110 10.48 -6.02 3.50
C GLN A 110 10.12 -4.85 4.43
N LEU A 111 8.93 -4.27 4.25
CA LEU A 111 8.46 -3.12 5.03
C LEU A 111 7.60 -3.52 6.24
N ARG A 112 7.19 -4.79 6.33
CA ARG A 112 6.24 -5.22 7.34
C ARG A 112 6.78 -6.38 8.13
N ASP A 113 6.82 -6.24 9.43
CA ASP A 113 7.20 -7.31 10.35
C ASP A 113 6.12 -8.39 10.46
N PHE A 114 4.85 -8.02 10.21
CA PHE A 114 3.69 -8.90 10.34
C PHE A 114 2.86 -8.92 9.08
N VAL A 115 2.39 -10.11 8.71
CA VAL A 115 1.40 -10.29 7.64
C VAL A 115 0.09 -9.64 8.06
N ARG A 116 -0.52 -8.89 7.15
CA ARG A 116 -1.87 -8.33 7.32
C ARG A 116 -2.87 -9.26 6.69
N VAL A 117 -3.91 -9.56 7.45
CA VAL A 117 -4.96 -10.47 7.03
C VAL A 117 -6.27 -9.69 6.96
N PRO A 118 -6.88 -9.58 5.76
CA PRO A 118 -8.20 -8.99 5.64
C PRO A 118 -9.23 -9.94 6.28
N ILE A 119 -10.00 -9.40 7.21
CA ILE A 119 -11.03 -10.14 7.95
C ILE A 119 -12.29 -9.30 7.96
N PRO A 120 -13.38 -9.75 7.33
CA PRO A 120 -14.65 -9.03 7.31
C PRO A 120 -15.37 -9.20 8.65
N MET A 121 -15.07 -8.33 9.60
CA MET A 121 -15.71 -8.32 10.91
C MET A 121 -15.88 -6.89 11.43
N SER A 122 -16.79 -6.72 12.39
CA SER A 122 -16.90 -5.49 13.15
C SER A 122 -15.97 -5.52 14.37
N ILE A 123 -15.43 -4.35 14.68
CA ILE A 123 -14.63 -4.09 15.87
C ILE A 123 -15.22 -2.89 16.62
N GLU A 124 -14.86 -2.74 17.88
CA GLU A 124 -15.23 -1.55 18.64
C GLU A 124 -14.00 -0.66 18.85
N VAL A 125 -14.17 0.63 18.64
CA VAL A 125 -13.08 1.62 18.73
C VAL A 125 -13.48 2.79 19.61
N LYS A 126 -12.60 3.20 20.55
CA LYS A 126 -12.69 4.48 21.23
C LYS A 126 -11.69 5.43 20.62
N LEU A 127 -12.17 6.54 20.09
CA LEU A 127 -11.35 7.60 19.51
C LEU A 127 -11.11 8.72 20.54
N ALA A 128 -9.99 9.43 20.38
CA ALA A 128 -9.74 10.66 21.13
C ALA A 128 -10.84 11.70 20.82
N GLY A 129 -11.34 12.37 21.84
CA GLY A 129 -12.20 13.55 21.71
C GLY A 129 -11.40 14.84 21.57
N ASP A 130 -12.08 15.98 21.43
CA ASP A 130 -11.49 17.30 21.17
C ASP A 130 -10.47 17.77 22.24
N HIS A 131 -10.44 17.14 23.40
CA HIS A 131 -9.48 17.41 24.48
C HIS A 131 -8.60 16.21 24.84
N GLY A 132 -8.43 15.26 23.91
CA GLY A 132 -7.63 14.05 24.12
C GLY A 132 -8.26 12.99 25.02
N SER A 133 -9.48 13.21 25.53
CA SER A 133 -10.24 12.19 26.28
C SER A 133 -10.85 11.18 25.32
N LEU A 134 -10.76 9.88 25.66
CA LEU A 134 -11.36 8.82 24.84
C LEU A 134 -12.89 8.85 24.97
N LYS A 135 -13.57 8.86 23.81
CA LYS A 135 -15.05 8.75 23.72
C LYS A 135 -15.52 7.33 24.06
N ASN A 136 -16.82 7.10 23.99
CA ASN A 136 -17.38 5.75 24.12
C ASN A 136 -16.98 4.87 22.93
N PHE A 137 -17.01 3.56 23.11
CA PHE A 137 -16.82 2.61 22.03
C PHE A 137 -17.86 2.81 20.94
N ARG A 138 -17.41 2.76 19.68
CA ARG A 138 -18.25 2.75 18.49
C ARG A 138 -17.88 1.55 17.65
N GLU A 139 -18.87 0.94 17.03
CA GLU A 139 -18.66 -0.14 16.09
C GLU A 139 -18.07 0.41 14.79
N MET A 140 -17.02 -0.25 14.27
CA MET A 140 -16.32 0.10 13.04
C MET A 140 -16.09 -1.15 12.19
N HIS A 141 -16.01 -0.98 10.89
CA HIS A 141 -15.70 -2.06 9.94
C HIS A 141 -14.19 -2.26 9.85
N LEU A 142 -13.73 -3.46 10.21
CA LEU A 142 -12.34 -3.88 10.05
C LEU A 142 -12.03 -4.15 8.57
N ILE A 143 -10.89 -3.65 8.10
CA ILE A 143 -10.35 -3.93 6.77
C ILE A 143 -9.34 -5.06 6.86
N ASP A 144 -8.32 -4.87 7.67
CA ASP A 144 -7.27 -5.86 7.93
C ASP A 144 -6.74 -5.77 9.36
N ILE A 145 -6.12 -6.86 9.81
CA ILE A 145 -5.44 -6.96 11.11
C ILE A 145 -4.13 -7.72 10.97
N SER A 146 -3.17 -7.38 11.81
CA SER A 146 -1.86 -8.02 11.92
C SER A 146 -1.37 -8.07 13.36
N GLY A 147 -0.23 -8.70 13.61
CA GLY A 147 0.42 -8.65 14.93
C GLY A 147 0.84 -7.23 15.37
N GLY A 148 0.98 -6.29 14.45
CA GLY A 148 1.41 -4.92 14.74
C GLY A 148 0.29 -3.90 14.83
N GLY A 149 -0.91 -4.21 14.33
CA GLY A 149 -1.98 -3.23 14.26
C GLY A 149 -3.14 -3.68 13.39
N LEU A 150 -4.05 -2.76 13.11
CA LEU A 150 -5.23 -3.01 12.28
C LEU A 150 -5.57 -1.79 11.41
N CYS A 151 -6.47 -2.00 10.46
CA CYS A 151 -7.04 -0.95 9.63
C CYS A 151 -8.58 -1.04 9.68
N PHE A 152 -9.26 0.10 9.84
CA PHE A 152 -10.72 0.17 9.84
C PHE A 152 -11.23 1.35 8.99
N VAL A 153 -12.53 1.34 8.67
CA VAL A 153 -13.19 2.43 7.93
C VAL A 153 -13.74 3.47 8.89
N HIS A 154 -13.55 4.76 8.56
CA HIS A 154 -14.13 5.89 9.29
C HIS A 154 -14.68 6.95 8.30
N GLU A 155 -15.65 7.73 8.73
CA GLU A 155 -16.27 8.77 7.91
C GLU A 155 -15.45 10.06 7.84
N GLU A 156 -14.61 10.30 8.83
CA GLU A 156 -13.81 11.51 8.97
C GLU A 156 -12.32 11.19 9.00
N GLU A 157 -11.51 12.15 8.57
CA GLU A 157 -10.06 12.09 8.74
C GLU A 157 -9.70 12.15 10.21
N LEU A 158 -8.76 11.31 10.64
CA LEU A 158 -8.26 11.28 12.01
C LEU A 158 -6.79 11.71 12.06
N LEU A 159 -6.45 12.43 13.12
CA LEU A 159 -5.09 12.95 13.30
C LEU A 159 -4.09 11.82 13.56
N GLU A 160 -2.95 11.90 12.91
CA GLU A 160 -1.83 11.00 13.18
C GLU A 160 -1.36 11.12 14.64
N ASN A 161 -0.92 9.99 15.20
CA ASN A 161 -0.50 9.83 16.59
C ASN A 161 -1.60 10.07 17.64
N ALA A 162 -2.86 10.29 17.23
CA ALA A 162 -3.97 10.34 18.18
C ALA A 162 -4.13 8.96 18.86
N PRO A 163 -4.34 8.95 20.20
CA PRO A 163 -4.55 7.71 20.94
C PRO A 163 -5.92 7.09 20.63
N VAL A 164 -5.96 5.77 20.59
CA VAL A 164 -7.17 4.98 20.36
C VAL A 164 -7.13 3.74 21.22
N VAL A 165 -8.32 3.27 21.67
CA VAL A 165 -8.47 1.93 22.24
C VAL A 165 -9.31 1.12 21.28
N VAL A 166 -8.83 -0.07 20.92
CA VAL A 166 -9.53 -0.98 20.04
C VAL A 166 -9.92 -2.25 20.75
N ARG A 167 -11.11 -2.77 20.44
CA ARG A 167 -11.60 -4.04 20.95
C ARG A 167 -11.98 -4.92 19.77
N VAL A 168 -11.27 -6.05 19.64
CA VAL A 168 -11.47 -7.03 18.57
C VAL A 168 -12.14 -8.26 19.21
N PRO A 169 -13.41 -8.54 18.88
CA PRO A 169 -14.13 -9.68 19.45
C PRO A 169 -13.75 -11.00 18.77
N ASP A 170 -14.18 -12.10 19.37
CA ASP A 170 -14.23 -13.45 18.80
C ASP A 170 -12.91 -13.98 18.20
N LEU A 171 -11.78 -13.54 18.74
CA LEU A 171 -10.48 -14.05 18.34
C LEU A 171 -10.26 -15.47 18.91
N PRO A 172 -9.92 -16.49 18.05
CA PRO A 172 -9.64 -17.85 18.52
C PRO A 172 -8.61 -17.89 19.67
N HIS A 173 -8.90 -18.61 20.73
CA HIS A 173 -8.05 -18.80 21.92
C HIS A 173 -7.72 -17.52 22.73
N ILE A 174 -8.20 -16.36 22.30
CA ILE A 174 -8.04 -15.08 23.01
C ILE A 174 -9.41 -14.61 23.54
N GLY A 175 -10.48 -14.84 22.78
CA GLY A 175 -11.76 -14.20 23.00
C GLY A 175 -11.75 -12.76 22.50
N THR A 176 -11.99 -11.81 23.37
CA THR A 176 -11.93 -10.38 23.02
C THR A 176 -10.55 -9.82 23.37
N LEU A 177 -9.88 -9.24 22.39
CA LEU A 177 -8.67 -8.45 22.61
C LEU A 177 -9.06 -6.99 22.78
N GLU A 178 -8.72 -6.38 23.92
CA GLU A 178 -8.78 -4.93 24.12
C GLU A 178 -7.33 -4.41 24.27
N THR A 179 -6.95 -3.40 23.48
CA THR A 179 -5.59 -2.85 23.52
C THR A 179 -5.56 -1.38 23.10
N GLU A 180 -4.59 -0.67 23.63
CA GLU A 180 -4.28 0.69 23.21
C GLU A 180 -3.49 0.70 21.92
N GLY A 181 -3.66 1.78 21.14
CA GLY A 181 -2.95 2.02 19.92
C GLY A 181 -2.83 3.51 19.58
N ALA A 182 -2.13 3.78 18.51
CA ALA A 182 -2.01 5.12 17.94
C ALA A 182 -2.35 5.08 16.44
N ILE A 183 -3.05 6.10 15.98
CA ILE A 183 -3.33 6.28 14.55
C ILE A 183 -2.01 6.57 13.84
N ARG A 184 -1.71 5.80 12.78
CA ARG A 184 -0.49 5.96 11.97
C ARG A 184 -0.75 6.56 10.61
N ARG A 185 -1.97 6.43 10.12
CA ARG A 185 -2.36 7.02 8.84
C ARG A 185 -3.88 7.17 8.77
N SER A 186 -4.31 8.16 8.02
CA SER A 186 -5.68 8.37 7.58
C SER A 186 -5.65 8.55 6.06
N THR A 187 -6.11 7.53 5.31
CA THR A 187 -6.04 7.53 3.85
C THR A 187 -7.43 7.76 3.28
N PRO A 188 -7.68 8.86 2.53
CA PRO A 188 -8.97 9.12 1.92
C PRO A 188 -9.27 8.08 0.83
N ILE A 189 -10.51 7.61 0.79
CA ILE A 189 -11.04 6.68 -0.20
C ILE A 189 -12.35 7.26 -0.72
N GLU A 190 -12.39 7.56 -2.00
CA GLU A 190 -13.62 7.98 -2.66
C GLU A 190 -14.48 6.75 -2.95
N THR A 191 -15.75 6.82 -2.57
CA THR A 191 -16.75 5.78 -2.81
C THR A 191 -17.96 6.38 -3.50
N ASN A 192 -18.81 5.54 -4.07
CA ASN A 192 -20.09 5.99 -4.66
C ASN A 192 -21.04 6.68 -3.64
N LEU A 193 -20.76 6.54 -2.34
CA LEU A 193 -21.53 7.12 -1.23
C LEU A 193 -20.88 8.36 -0.63
N GLY A 194 -19.71 8.75 -1.13
CA GLY A 194 -18.93 9.88 -0.63
C GLY A 194 -17.53 9.50 -0.18
N MET A 195 -16.85 10.44 0.48
CA MET A 195 -15.50 10.24 1.00
C MET A 195 -15.55 9.45 2.31
N THR A 196 -14.70 8.42 2.41
CA THR A 196 -14.41 7.67 3.64
C THR A 196 -12.91 7.60 3.85
N TYR A 197 -12.47 7.16 5.02
CA TYR A 197 -11.06 7.07 5.36
C TYR A 197 -10.70 5.68 5.84
N HIS A 198 -9.60 5.14 5.33
CA HIS A 198 -8.96 3.95 5.87
C HIS A 198 -7.98 4.36 6.97
N ILE A 199 -8.32 4.06 8.21
CA ILE A 199 -7.56 4.43 9.39
C ILE A 199 -6.65 3.28 9.79
N GLY A 200 -5.34 3.48 9.67
CA GLY A 200 -4.33 2.55 10.12
C GLY A 200 -3.93 2.81 11.57
N VAL A 201 -4.03 1.80 12.41
CA VAL A 201 -3.68 1.84 13.85
C VAL A 201 -2.50 0.92 14.11
N GLU A 202 -1.53 1.39 14.89
CA GLU A 202 -0.48 0.56 15.48
C GLU A 202 -0.82 0.24 16.95
N PHE A 203 -0.67 -1.02 17.35
CA PHE A 203 -0.82 -1.42 18.75
C PHE A 203 0.40 -1.02 19.57
N THR A 204 0.18 -0.23 20.63
CA THR A 204 1.27 0.31 21.47
C THR A 204 1.43 -0.43 22.79
N ALA A 205 0.42 -1.14 23.25
CA ALA A 205 0.41 -1.76 24.58
C ALA A 205 0.58 -3.29 24.59
N LEU A 206 0.68 -3.95 23.43
CA LEU A 206 0.86 -5.41 23.37
C LEU A 206 2.27 -5.84 23.74
N THR A 207 2.38 -6.72 24.69
CA THR A 207 3.62 -7.45 24.98
C THR A 207 4.00 -8.39 23.84
N PRO A 208 5.27 -8.79 23.69
CA PRO A 208 5.68 -9.75 22.67
C PRO A 208 4.89 -11.07 22.70
N ARG A 209 4.55 -11.57 23.90
CA ARG A 209 3.78 -12.80 24.09
C ARG A 209 2.33 -12.66 23.64
N GLU A 210 1.69 -11.53 23.94
CA GLU A 210 0.32 -11.23 23.49
C GLU A 210 0.28 -11.07 21.98
N ARG A 211 1.28 -10.40 21.40
CA ARG A 211 1.44 -10.23 19.96
C ARG A 211 1.58 -11.58 19.24
N GLU A 212 2.37 -12.49 19.77
CA GLU A 212 2.53 -13.84 19.21
C GLU A 212 1.19 -14.61 19.25
N ARG A 213 0.48 -14.57 20.37
CA ARG A 213 -0.85 -15.18 20.49
C ARG A 213 -1.85 -14.58 19.52
N LEU A 214 -1.81 -13.26 19.31
CA LEU A 214 -2.64 -12.57 18.33
C LEU A 214 -2.35 -13.05 16.90
N VAL A 215 -1.09 -13.15 16.50
CA VAL A 215 -0.69 -13.66 15.18
C VAL A 215 -1.21 -15.07 14.95
N GLN A 216 -1.08 -15.96 15.92
CA GLN A 216 -1.60 -17.32 15.84
C GLN A 216 -3.14 -17.35 15.71
N SER A 217 -3.83 -16.50 16.47
CA SER A 217 -5.28 -16.36 16.42
C SER A 217 -5.78 -15.85 15.05
N ILE A 218 -5.14 -14.80 14.52
CA ILE A 218 -5.45 -14.24 13.20
C ILE A 218 -5.29 -15.29 12.11
N TYR A 219 -4.20 -16.07 12.15
CA TYR A 219 -3.93 -17.12 11.18
C TYR A 219 -5.01 -18.22 11.21
N GLN A 220 -5.43 -18.65 12.39
CA GLN A 220 -6.52 -19.63 12.54
C GLN A 220 -7.86 -19.08 12.05
N LEU A 221 -8.14 -17.83 12.33
CA LEU A 221 -9.35 -17.15 11.85
C LEU A 221 -9.37 -17.10 10.32
N GLN A 222 -8.26 -16.69 9.69
CA GLN A 222 -8.11 -16.72 8.24
C GLN A 222 -8.37 -18.10 7.65
N GLN A 223 -7.77 -19.14 8.24
CA GLN A 223 -8.00 -20.52 7.80
C GLN A 223 -9.46 -20.94 7.91
N SER A 224 -10.16 -20.52 8.96
CA SER A 224 -11.56 -20.80 9.14
C SER A 224 -12.43 -20.17 8.05
N TYR A 225 -12.13 -18.94 7.64
CA TYR A 225 -12.83 -18.27 6.54
C TYR A 225 -12.58 -18.96 5.19
N LEU A 226 -11.34 -19.31 4.90
CA LEU A 226 -10.98 -20.02 3.66
C LEU A 226 -11.70 -21.38 3.57
N ARG A 227 -11.79 -22.14 4.67
CA ARG A 227 -12.53 -23.43 4.72
C ARG A 227 -14.03 -23.26 4.49
N LYS A 228 -14.61 -22.12 4.86
CA LYS A 228 -16.03 -21.79 4.61
C LYS A 228 -16.27 -21.27 3.20
N GLY A 229 -15.25 -21.26 2.32
CA GLY A 229 -15.34 -20.76 0.94
C GLY A 229 -15.49 -19.25 0.84
N LEU A 230 -15.30 -18.52 1.93
CA LEU A 230 -15.27 -17.06 1.90
C LEU A 230 -13.95 -16.66 1.26
N LYS A 231 -14.01 -16.00 0.10
CA LYS A 231 -12.84 -15.34 -0.49
C LYS A 231 -12.43 -14.24 0.46
N VAL A 232 -11.28 -14.42 1.11
CA VAL A 232 -10.64 -13.33 1.84
C VAL A 232 -10.30 -12.26 0.79
N PRO A 233 -10.85 -11.04 0.86
CA PRO A 233 -10.58 -10.02 -0.12
C PRO A 233 -9.07 -9.80 -0.17
N GLN A 234 -8.46 -9.98 -1.33
CA GLN A 234 -7.13 -9.44 -1.54
C GLN A 234 -7.32 -7.92 -1.63
N ILE A 235 -6.82 -7.21 -0.66
CA ILE A 235 -6.83 -5.74 -0.69
C ILE A 235 -5.87 -5.35 -1.80
N ASP A 236 -6.42 -5.00 -2.94
CA ASP A 236 -5.66 -4.44 -4.05
C ASP A 236 -5.26 -3.01 -3.67
N HIS A 237 -4.04 -2.86 -3.18
CA HIS A 237 -3.48 -1.56 -2.81
C HIS A 237 -3.06 -0.73 -4.03
N THR A 238 -3.29 -1.23 -5.25
CA THR A 238 -2.88 -0.56 -6.49
C THR A 238 -3.90 0.47 -7.00
N LYS A 239 -5.14 0.45 -6.51
CA LYS A 239 -6.12 1.48 -6.85
C LYS A 239 -6.01 2.67 -5.88
N ARG A 240 -4.97 3.46 -6.04
CA ARG A 240 -4.96 4.86 -5.59
C ARG A 240 -5.41 5.70 -6.79
N GLY A 241 -6.59 6.32 -6.65
CA GLY A 241 -7.02 7.38 -7.54
C GLY A 241 -6.12 8.61 -7.41
#